data_55066f61e10ce3f5b24460918ff9a279
#
_entry.id   55066f61e10ce3f5b24460918ff9a279
#
_cell.length_a   1.000
_cell.length_b   1.000
_cell.length_c   1.000
_cell.angle_alpha   90.00
_cell.angle_beta   90.00
_cell.angle_gamma   90.00
#
_symmetry.space_group_name_H-M   'P 1'
#
loop_
_entity.id
_entity.type
_entity.pdbx_description
1 polymer ?
#
loop_
_entity_poly.entity_id
_entity_poly.type
_entity_poly.pdbx_seq_one_letter_code
_entity_poly.pdbx_strand_id
1 'polypeptide(L)' 'MQVREAKLSDLENLSGLFNSYRMFYGKKSDLNVAEEFLRSRIENKDSKIFVCDLNNELSGFVQLYPI' A
#
# COMPACT_ATOMS: atom_id res chain seq x y z
N MET A 1 -4.17 17.24 -4.22
CA MET A 1 -3.45 15.94 -4.19
C MET A 1 -2.23 16.08 -3.29
N GLN A 2 -2.01 15.11 -2.43
CA GLN A 2 -0.88 15.11 -1.51
C GLN A 2 -0.17 13.77 -1.57
N VAL A 3 1.16 13.81 -1.70
CA VAL A 3 1.98 12.60 -1.61
C VAL A 3 2.60 12.59 -0.22
N ARG A 4 2.41 11.50 0.50
CA ARG A 4 2.91 11.36 1.86
C ARG A 4 3.28 9.91 2.16
N GLU A 5 4.06 9.71 3.22
CA GLU A 5 4.41 8.36 3.64
C GLU A 5 3.19 7.66 4.25
N ALA A 6 3.02 6.39 3.91
CA ALA A 6 1.92 5.59 4.43
C ALA A 6 2.08 5.30 5.93
N LYS A 7 0.96 5.24 6.63
CA LYS A 7 0.89 4.92 8.04
C LYS A 7 0.05 3.67 8.24
N LEU A 8 0.08 3.09 9.43
CA LEU A 8 -0.78 1.94 9.74
C LEU A 8 -2.26 2.27 9.58
N SER A 9 -2.65 3.51 9.81
CA SER A 9 -4.04 3.93 9.60
C SER A 9 -4.46 3.91 8.14
N ASP A 10 -3.53 3.87 7.21
CA ASP A 10 -3.81 3.76 5.78
C ASP A 10 -3.98 2.32 5.31
N LEU A 11 -3.73 1.36 6.19
CA LEU A 11 -3.57 -0.04 5.80
C LEU A 11 -4.78 -0.60 5.06
N GLU A 12 -5.98 -0.29 5.51
CA GLU A 12 -7.21 -0.78 4.88
C GLU A 12 -7.31 -0.30 3.43
N ASN A 13 -7.19 1.01 3.21
CA ASN A 13 -7.28 1.59 1.87
C ASN A 13 -6.12 1.16 0.99
N LEU A 14 -4.92 1.13 1.56
CA LEU A 14 -3.72 0.74 0.84
C LEU A 14 -3.78 -0.73 0.42
N SER A 15 -4.31 -1.59 1.27
CA SER A 15 -4.47 -3.01 0.95
C SER A 15 -5.39 -3.21 -0.25
N GLY A 16 -6.47 -2.42 -0.33
CA GLY A 16 -7.36 -2.46 -1.48
C GLY A 16 -6.66 -2.08 -2.77
N LEU A 17 -5.88 -1.00 -2.76
CA LEU A 17 -5.11 -0.58 -3.91
C LEU A 17 -4.08 -1.63 -4.31
N PHE A 18 -3.35 -2.16 -3.34
CA PHE A 18 -2.32 -3.16 -3.59
C PHE A 18 -2.93 -4.44 -4.15
N ASN A 19 -4.06 -4.86 -3.61
CA ASN A 19 -4.77 -6.04 -4.11
C ASN A 19 -5.22 -5.85 -5.56
N SER A 20 -5.74 -4.68 -5.90
CA SER A 20 -6.13 -4.35 -7.27
C SER A 20 -4.93 -4.39 -8.21
N TYR A 21 -3.80 -3.88 -7.77
CA TYR A 21 -2.55 -3.92 -8.52
C TYR A 21 -2.13 -5.37 -8.79
N ARG A 22 -2.19 -6.22 -7.77
CA ARG A 22 -1.84 -7.63 -7.92
C ARG A 22 -2.74 -8.34 -8.93
N MET A 23 -4.04 -8.06 -8.86
CA MET A 23 -5.02 -8.64 -9.77
C MET A 23 -4.76 -8.23 -11.23
N PHE A 24 -4.34 -6.99 -11.43
CA PHE A 24 -3.97 -6.50 -12.75
C PHE A 24 -2.85 -7.34 -13.36
N TYR A 25 -1.94 -7.84 -12.54
CA TYR A 25 -0.83 -8.69 -12.99
C TYR A 25 -1.16 -10.18 -12.91
N GLY A 26 -2.43 -10.55 -12.83
CA GLY A 26 -2.87 -11.94 -12.89
C GLY A 26 -2.83 -12.70 -11.58
N LYS A 27 -2.62 -12.00 -10.47
CA LYS A 27 -2.67 -12.64 -9.15
C LYS A 27 -4.10 -12.74 -8.67
N LYS A 28 -4.37 -13.73 -7.81
CA LYS A 28 -5.70 -13.86 -7.21
C LYS A 28 -5.95 -12.75 -6.20
N SER A 29 -7.20 -12.35 -6.09
CA SER A 29 -7.61 -11.40 -5.06
C SER A 29 -7.45 -12.05 -3.68
N ASP A 30 -6.67 -11.38 -2.80
CA ASP A 30 -6.50 -11.84 -1.43
C ASP A 30 -6.11 -10.64 -0.56
N LEU A 31 -7.14 -10.00 0.01
CA LEU A 31 -6.93 -8.82 0.84
C LEU A 31 -6.15 -9.12 2.10
N ASN A 32 -6.30 -10.33 2.67
CA ASN A 32 -5.58 -10.69 3.89
C ASN A 32 -4.08 -10.77 3.63
N VAL A 33 -3.70 -11.39 2.53
CA VAL A 33 -2.28 -11.49 2.15
C VAL A 33 -1.71 -10.12 1.86
N ALA A 34 -2.46 -9.28 1.13
CA ALA A 34 -2.03 -7.91 0.82
C ALA A 34 -1.84 -7.11 2.11
N GLU A 35 -2.79 -7.20 3.04
CA GLU A 35 -2.72 -6.48 4.30
C GLU A 35 -1.53 -6.93 5.14
N GLU A 36 -1.32 -8.23 5.27
CA GLU A 36 -0.19 -8.76 6.04
C GLU A 36 1.15 -8.31 5.47
N PHE A 37 1.27 -8.35 4.15
CA PHE A 37 2.51 -7.92 3.48
C PHE A 37 2.79 -6.45 3.79
N LEU A 38 1.79 -5.59 3.59
CA LEU A 38 1.96 -4.16 3.78
C LEU A 38 2.18 -3.80 5.25
N ARG A 39 1.44 -4.46 6.14
CA ARG A 39 1.62 -4.24 7.58
C ARG A 39 3.04 -4.55 8.01
N SER A 40 3.55 -5.70 7.57
CA SER A 40 4.92 -6.11 7.89
C SER A 40 5.93 -5.07 7.40
N ARG A 41 5.75 -4.55 6.19
CA ARG A 41 6.67 -3.56 5.64
C ARG A 41 6.63 -2.25 6.42
N ILE A 42 5.44 -1.80 6.79
CA ILE A 42 5.29 -0.56 7.54
C ILE A 42 5.86 -0.71 8.95
N GLU A 43 5.55 -1.82 9.64
CA GLU A 43 6.00 -2.04 11.01
C GLU A 43 7.50 -2.25 11.11
N ASN A 44 8.09 -2.99 10.18
CA ASN A 44 9.52 -3.29 10.19
C ASN A 44 10.36 -2.17 9.60
N LYS A 45 9.75 -1.23 8.91
CA LYS A 45 10.44 -0.09 8.28
C LYS A 45 11.55 -0.54 7.33
N ASP A 46 11.39 -1.70 6.70
CA ASP A 46 12.37 -2.23 5.77
C ASP A 46 12.15 -1.70 4.34
N SER A 47 11.10 -0.93 4.14
CA SER A 47 10.86 -0.21 2.90
C SER A 47 10.04 1.04 3.21
N LYS A 48 9.99 1.98 2.28
CA LYS A 48 9.14 3.16 2.41
C LYS A 48 8.02 3.08 1.40
N ILE A 49 6.81 3.30 1.88
CA ILE A 49 5.62 3.29 1.04
C ILE A 49 5.03 4.70 1.07
N PHE A 50 4.91 5.31 -0.11
CA PHE A 50 4.30 6.61 -0.26
C PHE A 50 2.94 6.44 -0.93
N VAL A 51 1.97 7.20 -0.47
CA VAL A 51 0.62 7.16 -1.02
C VAL A 51 0.26 8.51 -1.59
N CYS A 52 -0.59 8.48 -2.61
CA CYS A 52 -1.15 9.66 -3.23
C CYS A 52 -2.56 9.83 -2.68
N ASP A 53 -2.74 10.86 -1.87
CA ASP A 53 -4.00 11.15 -1.17
C ASP A 53 -4.71 12.27 -1.88
N LEU A 54 -5.92 12.00 -2.36
CA LEU A 54 -6.76 12.99 -3.03
C LEU A 54 -8.13 12.97 -2.37
N ASN A 55 -8.48 14.06 -1.67
CA ASN A 55 -9.77 14.19 -1.00
C ASN A 55 -10.08 13.02 -0.06
N ASN A 56 -9.08 12.60 0.73
CA ASN A 56 -9.16 11.50 1.67
C ASN A 56 -9.32 10.12 1.01
N GLU A 57 -9.05 10.03 -0.29
CA GLU A 57 -9.03 8.76 -0.99
C GLU A 57 -7.63 8.51 -1.53
N LEU A 58 -7.16 7.28 -1.40
CA LEU A 58 -5.86 6.91 -1.95
C LEU A 58 -6.02 6.60 -3.43
N SER A 59 -5.30 7.33 -4.28
CA SER A 59 -5.38 7.15 -5.72
C SER A 59 -4.18 6.41 -6.30
N GLY A 60 -3.15 6.18 -5.49
CA GLY A 60 -1.97 5.46 -5.94
C GLY A 60 -0.97 5.28 -4.82
N PHE A 61 0.06 4.49 -5.09
CA PHE A 61 1.13 4.26 -4.11
C PHE A 61 2.43 3.92 -4.82
N VAL A 62 3.54 4.15 -4.10
CA VAL A 62 4.88 3.74 -4.54
C VAL A 62 5.59 3.11 -3.35
N GLN A 63 6.23 1.97 -3.58
CA GLN A 63 7.02 1.29 -2.57
C GLN A 63 8.50 1.35 -2.96
N LEU A 64 9.33 1.87 -2.04
CA LEU A 64 10.76 2.00 -2.26
C LEU A 64 11.50 1.16 -1.23
N TYR A 65 12.46 0.38 -1.69
CA TYR A 65 13.33 -0.39 -0.81
C TYR A 65 14.65 0.35 -0.62
N PRO A 66 15.26 0.26 0.58
CA PRO A 66 16.58 0.84 0.77
C PRO A 66 17.60 0.14 -0.13
N ILE A 67 18.52 0.94 -0.60
CA ILE A 67 19.62 0.45 -1.45
C ILE A 67 20.80 0.03 -0.59
#